data_8b2d3d367e876f55efa3880590fc088d
#
_entry.id   8b2d3d367e876f55efa3880590fc088d
#
_cell.length_a   1.000
_cell.length_b   1.000
_cell.length_c   1.000
_cell.angle_alpha   90.00
_cell.angle_beta   90.00
_cell.angle_gamma   90.00
#
_symmetry.space_group_name_H-M   'P 1'
#
loop_
_entity.id
_entity.type
_entity.pdbx_description
1 polymer ?
#
loop_
_entity_poly.entity_id
_entity_poly.type
_entity_poly.pdbx_seq_one_letter_code
_entity_poly.pdbx_strand_id
1 'polypeptide(L)'
;AVLTGIYVDLPQPLPLLLALIAGFAAGALWALIPTLMVGKNLAALFVGTVMMNSIGSSFTEYLVKYHFLREGASTTETPNVLDAAVLPRVMPNTQFNYGIIVAVVCVLLVAWILYRTPAGFAIRVVGANPNSARQAGINVYHKTLLTMVLSGGICGLAGAVQCLAIYKRWILGFSPGYGWDGI
;
A
#
# COMPACT_ATOMS: atom_id res chain seq x y z
N ALA A 1 6.10 1.60 -7.43
CA ALA A 1 6.37 0.17 -7.70
C ALA A 1 6.41 -0.15 -9.21
N VAL A 2 5.32 0.06 -9.98
CA VAL A 2 5.31 -0.25 -11.43
C VAL A 2 6.33 0.60 -12.19
N LEU A 3 6.36 1.91 -11.95
CA LEU A 3 7.33 2.81 -12.60
C LEU A 3 8.79 2.45 -12.25
N THR A 4 9.07 2.13 -11.00
CA THR A 4 10.41 1.67 -10.62
C THR A 4 10.79 0.34 -11.28
N GLY A 5 9.82 -0.57 -11.46
CA GLY A 5 10.04 -1.83 -12.16
C GLY A 5 10.18 -1.71 -13.68
N ILE A 6 9.76 -0.59 -14.29
CA ILE A 6 9.92 -0.32 -15.73
C ILE A 6 11.26 0.38 -16.02
N TYR A 7 11.65 1.36 -15.19
CA TYR A 7 12.75 2.27 -15.49
C TYR A 7 14.09 1.93 -14.82
N VAL A 8 14.10 1.00 -13.86
CA VAL A 8 15.31 0.67 -13.09
C VAL A 8 15.88 -0.67 -13.55
N ASP A 9 16.86 -0.62 -14.45
CA ASP A 9 17.65 -1.76 -14.93
C ASP A 9 18.82 -2.04 -13.98
N LEU A 10 18.56 -2.85 -12.95
CA LEU A 10 19.57 -3.35 -12.02
C LEU A 10 19.53 -4.88 -11.95
N PRO A 11 20.66 -5.55 -11.59
CA PRO A 11 20.65 -7.00 -11.41
C PRO A 11 19.73 -7.41 -10.26
N GLN A 12 19.03 -8.54 -10.42
CA GLN A 12 18.21 -9.11 -9.35
C GLN A 12 19.05 -9.36 -8.09
N PRO A 13 18.53 -9.11 -6.85
CA PRO A 13 17.14 -8.79 -6.47
C PRO A 13 16.83 -7.30 -6.22
N LEU A 14 17.74 -6.38 -6.57
CA LEU A 14 17.66 -4.95 -6.24
C LEU A 14 16.40 -4.24 -6.78
N PRO A 15 16.00 -4.39 -8.07
CA PRO A 15 14.83 -3.69 -8.59
C PRO A 15 13.53 -4.12 -7.91
N LEU A 16 13.43 -5.39 -7.51
CA LEU A 16 12.28 -5.89 -6.76
C LEU A 16 12.16 -5.23 -5.38
N LEU A 17 13.27 -5.17 -4.61
CA LEU A 17 13.28 -4.52 -3.30
C LEU A 17 12.96 -3.04 -3.41
N LEU A 18 13.54 -2.34 -4.39
CA LEU A 18 13.25 -0.93 -4.63
C LEU A 18 11.78 -0.71 -5.00
N ALA A 19 11.20 -1.57 -5.82
CA ALA A 19 9.79 -1.49 -6.20
C ALA A 19 8.85 -1.70 -5.00
N LEU A 20 9.18 -2.62 -4.09
CA LEU A 20 8.43 -2.85 -2.86
C LEU A 20 8.56 -1.66 -1.90
N ILE A 21 9.78 -1.15 -1.68
CA ILE A 21 10.00 0.04 -0.83
C ILE A 21 9.29 1.26 -1.40
N ALA A 22 9.36 1.49 -2.71
CA ALA A 22 8.64 2.57 -3.37
C ALA A 22 7.12 2.41 -3.26
N GLY A 23 6.60 1.18 -3.33
CA GLY A 23 5.20 0.87 -3.09
C GLY A 23 4.76 1.22 -1.67
N PHE A 24 5.55 0.80 -0.67
CA PHE A 24 5.32 1.14 0.73
C PHE A 24 5.35 2.66 0.97
N ALA A 25 6.38 3.34 0.50
CA ALA A 25 6.54 4.78 0.67
C ALA A 25 5.40 5.57 0.01
N ALA A 26 5.01 5.21 -1.22
CA ALA A 26 3.91 5.86 -1.92
C ALA A 26 2.56 5.66 -1.18
N GLY A 27 2.27 4.45 -0.70
CA GLY A 27 1.06 4.17 0.08
C GLY A 27 1.05 4.91 1.41
N ALA A 28 2.19 4.97 2.11
CA ALA A 28 2.35 5.71 3.36
C ALA A 28 2.14 7.23 3.16
N LEU A 29 2.73 7.81 2.11
CA LEU A 29 2.56 9.22 1.75
C LEU A 29 1.11 9.53 1.36
N TRP A 30 0.46 8.64 0.59
CA TRP A 30 -0.95 8.81 0.22
C TRP A 30 -1.86 8.83 1.43
N ALA A 31 -1.63 7.96 2.41
CA ALA A 31 -2.40 7.90 3.65
C ALA A 31 -2.20 9.12 4.58
N LEU A 32 -1.09 9.83 4.44
CA LEU A 32 -0.85 11.09 5.17
C LEU A 32 -1.86 12.17 4.80
N ILE A 33 -2.23 12.27 3.52
CA ILE A 33 -3.09 13.36 3.02
C ILE A 33 -4.41 13.43 3.78
N PRO A 34 -5.27 12.38 3.82
CA PRO A 34 -6.53 12.43 4.55
C PRO A 34 -6.34 12.58 6.05
N THR A 35 -5.27 12.00 6.60
CA THR A 35 -5.00 12.07 8.03
C THR A 35 -4.63 13.50 8.48
N LEU A 36 -3.86 14.22 7.69
CA LEU A 36 -3.51 15.62 7.97
C LEU A 36 -4.69 16.57 7.74
N MET A 37 -5.48 16.35 6.67
CA MET A 37 -6.62 17.20 6.35
C MET A 37 -7.73 17.15 7.40
N VAL A 38 -8.01 15.98 7.93
CA VAL A 38 -9.14 15.76 8.85
C VAL A 38 -8.75 16.06 10.31
N GLY A 39 -7.46 16.05 10.64
CA GLY A 39 -6.96 16.43 11.96
C GLY A 39 -7.41 15.46 13.06
N LYS A 40 -8.13 15.95 14.08
CA LYS A 40 -8.48 15.19 15.30
C LYS A 40 -9.83 14.48 15.25
N ASN A 41 -10.61 14.65 14.20
CA ASN A 41 -11.95 14.08 14.11
C ASN A 41 -11.94 12.72 13.40
N LEU A 42 -12.03 11.64 14.17
CA LEU A 42 -11.96 10.26 13.66
C LEU A 42 -13.13 9.89 12.73
N ALA A 43 -14.32 10.46 12.96
CA ALA A 43 -15.47 10.18 12.09
C ALA A 43 -15.29 10.80 10.69
N ALA A 44 -14.78 12.03 10.64
CA ALA A 44 -14.47 12.69 9.38
C ALA A 44 -13.28 12.03 8.66
N LEU A 45 -12.36 11.37 9.38
CA LEU A 45 -11.26 10.63 8.81
C LEU A 45 -11.76 9.46 7.93
N PHE A 46 -12.78 8.73 8.37
CA PHE A 46 -13.37 7.66 7.57
C PHE A 46 -13.93 8.18 6.23
N VAL A 47 -14.71 9.25 6.27
CA VAL A 47 -15.24 9.87 5.05
C VAL A 47 -14.11 10.37 4.14
N GLY A 48 -13.09 11.02 4.73
CA GLY A 48 -11.92 11.52 4.00
C GLY A 48 -11.14 10.41 3.28
N THR A 49 -10.95 9.25 3.92
CA THR A 49 -10.25 8.12 3.30
C THR A 49 -11.04 7.50 2.14
N VAL A 50 -12.36 7.40 2.25
CA VAL A 50 -13.22 6.92 1.15
C VAL A 50 -13.17 7.88 -0.05
N MET A 51 -13.24 9.21 0.19
CA MET A 51 -13.10 10.19 -0.89
C MET A 51 -11.72 10.13 -1.54
N MET A 52 -10.65 10.01 -0.75
CA MET A 52 -9.29 9.89 -1.27
C MET A 52 -9.08 8.62 -2.09
N ASN A 53 -9.79 7.55 -1.82
CA ASN A 53 -9.75 6.34 -2.65
C ASN A 53 -10.24 6.61 -4.08
N SER A 54 -11.37 7.33 -4.23
CA SER A 54 -11.89 7.72 -5.54
C SER A 54 -10.97 8.68 -6.29
N ILE A 55 -10.41 9.67 -5.58
CA ILE A 55 -9.42 10.60 -6.14
C ILE A 55 -8.17 9.85 -6.60
N GLY A 56 -7.67 8.92 -5.78
CA GLY A 56 -6.49 8.11 -6.10
C GLY A 56 -6.66 7.25 -7.34
N SER A 57 -7.84 6.63 -7.48
CA SER A 57 -8.17 5.84 -8.66
C SER A 57 -8.16 6.70 -9.91
N SER A 58 -8.90 7.84 -9.91
CA SER A 58 -8.96 8.76 -11.05
C SER A 58 -7.60 9.39 -11.37
N PHE A 59 -6.81 9.75 -10.35
CA PHE A 59 -5.49 10.31 -10.54
C PHE A 59 -4.52 9.31 -11.18
N THR A 60 -4.56 8.06 -10.74
CA THR A 60 -3.71 7.00 -11.31
C THR A 60 -4.11 6.71 -12.77
N GLU A 61 -5.41 6.67 -13.06
CA GLU A 61 -5.91 6.49 -14.42
C GLU A 61 -5.46 7.64 -15.34
N TYR A 62 -5.57 8.88 -14.87
CA TYR A 62 -5.10 10.05 -15.60
C TYR A 62 -3.60 9.96 -15.94
N LEU A 63 -2.76 9.64 -14.94
CA LEU A 63 -1.31 9.51 -15.13
C LEU A 63 -0.97 8.43 -16.18
N VAL A 64 -1.61 7.28 -16.10
CA VAL A 64 -1.35 6.18 -17.04
C VAL A 64 -1.80 6.57 -18.44
N LYS A 65 -2.98 7.16 -18.58
CA LYS A 65 -3.55 7.54 -19.87
C LYS A 65 -2.71 8.59 -20.61
N TYR A 66 -2.17 9.57 -19.90
CA TYR A 66 -1.50 10.72 -20.53
C TYR A 66 0.04 10.64 -20.54
N HIS A 67 0.64 9.87 -19.62
CA HIS A 67 2.10 9.83 -19.47
C HIS A 67 2.73 8.44 -19.64
N PHE A 68 1.99 7.37 -19.39
CA PHE A 68 2.54 6.02 -19.32
C PHE A 68 1.76 5.00 -20.16
N LEU A 69 0.96 5.47 -21.13
CA LEU A 69 0.21 4.59 -22.02
C LEU A 69 1.17 3.79 -22.90
N ARG A 70 0.94 2.50 -23.01
CA ARG A 70 1.65 1.64 -23.95
C ARG A 70 1.24 2.01 -25.38
N GLU A 71 2.20 2.22 -26.27
CA GLU A 71 1.94 2.46 -27.70
C GLU A 71 1.17 1.29 -28.32
N GLY A 72 0.04 1.60 -28.98
CA GLY A 72 -0.81 0.62 -29.65
C GLY A 72 -1.76 -0.16 -28.74
N ALA A 73 -1.88 0.17 -27.45
CA ALA A 73 -2.81 -0.47 -26.56
C ALA A 73 -4.25 0.03 -26.79
N SER A 74 -5.21 -0.90 -26.90
CA SER A 74 -6.66 -0.59 -26.99
C SER A 74 -7.27 -0.24 -25.63
N THR A 75 -6.58 -0.55 -24.53
CA THR A 75 -6.99 -0.29 -23.13
C THR A 75 -5.94 0.53 -22.41
N THR A 76 -6.36 1.22 -21.33
CA THR A 76 -5.44 2.00 -20.48
C THR A 76 -4.56 1.05 -19.68
N GLU A 77 -3.35 0.80 -20.16
CA GLU A 77 -2.36 -0.06 -19.51
C GLU A 77 -0.94 0.49 -19.67
N THR A 78 -0.06 0.18 -18.70
CA THR A 78 1.36 0.52 -18.81
C THR A 78 2.13 -0.55 -19.61
N PRO A 79 3.35 -0.23 -20.12
CA PRO A 79 4.29 -1.25 -20.56
C PRO A 79 4.53 -2.32 -19.52
N ASN A 80 4.95 -3.51 -19.94
CA ASN A 80 5.29 -4.58 -19.01
C ASN A 80 6.47 -4.18 -18.12
N VAL A 81 6.41 -4.61 -16.86
CA VAL A 81 7.53 -4.50 -15.92
C VAL A 81 8.67 -5.39 -16.41
N LEU A 82 9.93 -4.93 -16.28
CA LEU A 82 11.12 -5.71 -16.59
C LEU A 82 11.13 -7.05 -15.85
N ASP A 83 11.54 -8.10 -16.53
CA ASP A 83 11.59 -9.46 -15.95
C ASP A 83 12.44 -9.52 -14.68
N ALA A 84 13.42 -8.63 -14.54
CA ALA A 84 14.23 -8.47 -13.34
C ALA A 84 13.44 -8.03 -12.09
N ALA A 85 12.32 -7.33 -12.25
CA ALA A 85 11.46 -6.87 -11.15
C ALA A 85 10.21 -7.73 -10.94
N VAL A 86 10.00 -8.76 -11.76
CA VAL A 86 8.86 -9.68 -11.63
C VAL A 86 9.11 -10.66 -10.48
N LEU A 87 8.11 -10.82 -9.59
CA LEU A 87 8.13 -11.85 -8.56
C LEU A 87 8.00 -13.24 -9.22
N PRO A 88 8.96 -14.16 -8.99
CA PRO A 88 8.88 -15.50 -9.55
C PRO A 88 7.67 -16.25 -8.98
N ARG A 89 7.08 -17.15 -9.79
CA ARG A 89 6.01 -18.05 -9.35
C ARG A 89 6.60 -19.28 -8.68
N VAL A 90 5.99 -19.73 -7.59
CA VAL A 90 6.41 -20.95 -6.88
C VAL A 90 6.01 -22.21 -7.65
N MET A 91 4.84 -22.16 -8.34
CA MET A 91 4.34 -23.27 -9.16
C MET A 91 3.92 -22.78 -10.55
N PRO A 92 4.33 -23.45 -11.64
CA PRO A 92 4.15 -22.95 -13.01
C PRO A 92 2.68 -22.80 -13.45
N ASN A 93 1.74 -23.52 -12.86
CA ASN A 93 0.31 -23.49 -13.23
C ASN A 93 -0.60 -22.81 -12.20
N THR A 94 -0.04 -22.17 -11.17
CA THR A 94 -0.80 -21.52 -10.10
C THR A 94 -0.40 -20.06 -9.99
N GLN A 95 -1.29 -19.22 -9.46
CA GLN A 95 -0.96 -17.82 -9.13
C GLN A 95 -0.15 -17.70 -7.82
N PHE A 96 0.32 -18.83 -7.28
CA PHE A 96 1.12 -18.88 -6.07
C PHE A 96 2.51 -18.28 -6.33
N ASN A 97 2.80 -17.16 -5.71
CA ASN A 97 4.03 -16.41 -5.90
C ASN A 97 4.71 -16.07 -4.57
N TYR A 98 5.95 -15.64 -4.61
CA TYR A 98 6.70 -15.24 -3.41
C TYR A 98 6.10 -14.05 -2.66
N GLY A 99 5.07 -13.39 -3.18
CA GLY A 99 4.31 -12.35 -2.48
C GLY A 99 3.67 -12.84 -1.17
N ILE A 100 3.40 -14.16 -1.05
CA ILE A 100 2.89 -14.73 0.20
C ILE A 100 3.91 -14.62 1.34
N ILE A 101 5.22 -14.74 1.03
CA ILE A 101 6.28 -14.56 2.02
C ILE A 101 6.29 -13.12 2.50
N VAL A 102 6.15 -12.16 1.58
CA VAL A 102 6.05 -10.74 1.94
C VAL A 102 4.85 -10.50 2.85
N ALA A 103 3.68 -11.09 2.54
CA ALA A 103 2.49 -10.99 3.36
C ALA A 103 2.70 -11.57 4.77
N VAL A 104 3.27 -12.77 4.88
CA VAL A 104 3.55 -13.41 6.18
C VAL A 104 4.53 -12.57 7.00
N VAL A 105 5.60 -12.07 6.39
CA VAL A 105 6.57 -11.20 7.06
C VAL A 105 5.89 -9.91 7.55
N CYS A 106 5.04 -9.28 6.73
CA CYS A 106 4.27 -8.10 7.15
C CYS A 106 3.36 -8.39 8.35
N VAL A 107 2.63 -9.52 8.34
CA VAL A 107 1.76 -9.92 9.46
C VAL A 107 2.57 -10.12 10.73
N LEU A 108 3.69 -10.82 10.66
CA LEU A 108 4.57 -11.06 11.81
C LEU A 108 5.18 -9.76 12.35
N LEU A 109 5.61 -8.85 11.47
CA LEU A 109 6.13 -7.53 11.85
C LEU A 109 5.05 -6.68 12.53
N VAL A 110 3.84 -6.63 11.98
CA VAL A 110 2.73 -5.88 12.59
C VAL A 110 2.36 -6.48 13.95
N ALA A 111 2.26 -7.79 14.05
CA ALA A 111 2.00 -8.47 15.31
C ALA A 111 3.09 -8.18 16.34
N TRP A 112 4.36 -8.25 15.94
CA TRP A 112 5.50 -7.92 16.81
C TRP A 112 5.45 -6.46 17.27
N ILE A 113 5.20 -5.50 16.36
CA ILE A 113 5.06 -4.08 16.72
C ILE A 113 3.92 -3.88 17.71
N LEU A 114 2.73 -4.46 17.45
CA LEU A 114 1.54 -4.25 18.28
C LEU A 114 1.67 -4.88 19.67
N TYR A 115 2.27 -6.07 19.78
CA TYR A 115 2.27 -6.81 21.04
C TYR A 115 3.59 -6.70 21.82
N ARG A 116 4.70 -6.34 21.18
CA ARG A 116 6.02 -6.32 21.81
C ARG A 116 6.65 -4.93 21.96
N THR A 117 6.02 -3.87 21.39
CA THR A 117 6.60 -2.52 21.48
C THR A 117 5.73 -1.56 22.31
N PRO A 118 6.34 -0.55 22.97
CA PRO A 118 5.59 0.51 23.67
C PRO A 118 4.70 1.33 22.73
N ALA A 119 5.11 1.48 21.46
CA ALA A 119 4.32 2.15 20.45
C ALA A 119 3.03 1.37 20.14
N GLY A 120 3.12 0.05 20.02
CA GLY A 120 1.96 -0.82 19.80
C GLY A 120 1.02 -0.84 21.01
N PHE A 121 1.55 -0.83 22.22
CA PHE A 121 0.73 -0.67 23.43
C PHE A 121 -0.08 0.63 23.36
N ALA A 122 0.58 1.77 23.06
CA ALA A 122 -0.10 3.05 22.96
C ALA A 122 -1.17 3.06 21.84
N ILE A 123 -0.91 2.43 20.70
CA ILE A 123 -1.88 2.28 19.60
C ILE A 123 -3.12 1.50 20.08
N ARG A 124 -2.93 0.39 20.78
CA ARG A 124 -4.04 -0.41 21.31
C ARG A 124 -4.88 0.33 22.36
N VAL A 125 -4.22 1.10 23.24
CA VAL A 125 -4.92 1.94 24.23
C VAL A 125 -5.77 3.02 23.56
N VAL A 126 -5.22 3.68 22.54
CA VAL A 126 -5.94 4.69 21.73
C VAL A 126 -7.14 4.05 21.01
N GLY A 127 -6.97 2.85 20.46
CA GLY A 127 -8.05 2.12 19.79
C GLY A 127 -9.18 1.68 20.73
N ALA A 128 -8.84 1.31 21.98
CA ALA A 128 -9.83 0.90 22.96
C ALA A 128 -10.64 2.10 23.51
N ASN A 129 -9.96 3.16 23.90
CA ASN A 129 -10.62 4.38 24.39
C ASN A 129 -9.70 5.61 24.23
N PRO A 130 -9.97 6.49 23.24
CA PRO A 130 -9.18 7.69 23.00
C PRO A 130 -9.18 8.67 24.19
N ASN A 131 -10.24 8.73 24.99
CA ASN A 131 -10.33 9.62 26.13
C ASN A 131 -9.45 9.14 27.30
N SER A 132 -9.47 7.85 27.59
CA SER A 132 -8.59 7.24 28.58
C SER A 132 -7.11 7.36 28.17
N ALA A 133 -6.81 7.21 26.86
CA ALA A 133 -5.47 7.41 26.35
C ALA A 133 -4.95 8.85 26.59
N ARG A 134 -5.81 9.86 26.38
CA ARG A 134 -5.46 11.27 26.67
C ARG A 134 -5.18 11.51 28.14
N GLN A 135 -5.98 10.92 29.05
CA GLN A 135 -5.75 11.02 30.48
C GLN A 135 -4.44 10.37 30.93
N ALA A 136 -4.04 9.30 30.25
CA ALA A 136 -2.74 8.64 30.44
C ALA A 136 -1.55 9.38 29.77
N GLY A 137 -1.76 10.59 29.22
CA GLY A 137 -0.70 11.39 28.58
C GLY A 137 -0.33 10.94 27.17
N ILE A 138 -1.07 10.00 26.56
CA ILE A 138 -0.78 9.52 25.20
C ILE A 138 -1.35 10.50 24.18
N ASN A 139 -0.50 10.97 23.27
CA ASN A 139 -0.94 11.83 22.17
C ASN A 139 -1.70 11.02 21.12
N VAL A 140 -3.03 11.07 21.19
CA VAL A 140 -3.95 10.33 20.30
C VAL A 140 -3.70 10.66 18.84
N TYR A 141 -3.52 11.93 18.50
CA TYR A 141 -3.32 12.36 17.11
C TYR A 141 -2.06 11.74 16.48
N HIS A 142 -0.92 11.80 17.18
CA HIS A 142 0.31 11.19 16.67
C HIS A 142 0.22 9.66 16.53
N LYS A 143 -0.51 9.00 17.44
CA LYS A 143 -0.70 7.54 17.34
C LYS A 143 -1.62 7.17 16.19
N THR A 144 -2.70 7.93 15.97
CA THR A 144 -3.57 7.76 14.82
C THR A 144 -2.82 7.99 13.50
N LEU A 145 -2.03 9.07 13.40
CA LEU A 145 -1.21 9.36 12.23
C LEU A 145 -0.22 8.23 11.93
N LEU A 146 0.49 7.75 12.94
CA LEU A 146 1.45 6.64 12.79
C LEU A 146 0.75 5.36 12.31
N THR A 147 -0.42 5.05 12.87
CA THR A 147 -1.20 3.87 12.47
C THR A 147 -1.67 3.98 11.01
N MET A 148 -2.14 5.16 10.59
CA MET A 148 -2.58 5.40 9.21
C MET A 148 -1.43 5.30 8.22
N VAL A 149 -0.25 5.84 8.54
CA VAL A 149 0.94 5.76 7.69
C VAL A 149 1.41 4.31 7.54
N LEU A 150 1.46 3.56 8.62
CA LEU A 150 1.84 2.14 8.59
C LEU A 150 0.83 1.32 7.79
N SER A 151 -0.47 1.53 8.01
CA SER A 151 -1.55 0.86 7.28
C SER A 151 -1.48 1.18 5.79
N GLY A 152 -1.35 2.47 5.43
CA GLY A 152 -1.22 2.89 4.03
C GLY A 152 0.04 2.32 3.37
N GLY A 153 1.15 2.23 4.09
CA GLY A 153 2.38 1.59 3.61
C GLY A 153 2.18 0.11 3.30
N ILE A 154 1.51 -0.63 4.18
CA ILE A 154 1.21 -2.06 3.97
C ILE A 154 0.26 -2.26 2.78
N CYS A 155 -0.77 -1.41 2.64
CA CYS A 155 -1.64 -1.41 1.47
C CYS A 155 -0.86 -1.12 0.18
N GLY A 156 0.11 -0.19 0.22
CA GLY A 156 1.01 0.09 -0.89
C GLY A 156 1.90 -1.09 -1.26
N LEU A 157 2.39 -1.86 -0.27
CA LEU A 157 3.09 -3.13 -0.51
C LEU A 157 2.19 -4.17 -1.17
N ALA A 158 0.95 -4.33 -0.71
CA ALA A 158 -0.01 -5.25 -1.31
C ALA A 158 -0.26 -4.91 -2.78
N GLY A 159 -0.47 -3.62 -3.11
CA GLY A 159 -0.59 -3.16 -4.49
C GLY A 159 0.67 -3.39 -5.32
N ALA A 160 1.86 -3.22 -4.74
CA ALA A 160 3.13 -3.51 -5.41
C ALA A 160 3.26 -5.00 -5.75
N VAL A 161 2.97 -5.89 -4.79
CA VAL A 161 2.97 -7.35 -5.01
C VAL A 161 1.98 -7.74 -6.10
N GLN A 162 0.77 -7.18 -6.08
CA GLN A 162 -0.26 -7.44 -7.08
C GLN A 162 0.23 -7.09 -8.50
N CYS A 163 0.80 -5.89 -8.66
CA CYS A 163 1.31 -5.44 -9.96
C CYS A 163 2.54 -6.21 -10.44
N LEU A 164 3.46 -6.56 -9.54
CA LEU A 164 4.73 -7.21 -9.91
C LEU A 164 4.61 -8.73 -10.07
N ALA A 165 3.67 -9.37 -9.34
CA ALA A 165 3.54 -10.82 -9.34
C ALA A 165 2.45 -11.33 -10.30
N ILE A 166 1.31 -10.65 -10.35
CA ILE A 166 0.12 -11.15 -11.05
C ILE A 166 0.00 -10.51 -12.43
N TYR A 167 -0.11 -9.19 -12.48
CA TYR A 167 -0.40 -8.49 -13.72
C TYR A 167 0.83 -8.15 -14.55
N LYS A 168 2.02 -8.03 -13.94
CA LYS A 168 3.29 -7.59 -14.57
C LYS A 168 3.21 -6.23 -15.27
N ARG A 169 2.14 -5.47 -15.02
CA ARG A 169 1.83 -4.13 -15.53
C ARG A 169 0.69 -3.53 -14.70
N TRP A 170 0.46 -2.24 -14.86
CA TRP A 170 -0.76 -1.63 -14.35
C TRP A 170 -1.85 -1.72 -15.41
N ILE A 171 -3.06 -2.15 -15.01
CA ILE A 171 -4.23 -2.28 -15.89
C ILE A 171 -5.38 -1.54 -15.21
N LEU A 172 -6.23 -0.89 -16.00
CA LEU A 172 -7.45 -0.28 -15.48
C LEU A 172 -8.30 -1.30 -14.73
N GLY A 173 -8.71 -0.97 -13.50
CA GLY A 173 -9.49 -1.89 -12.67
C GLY A 173 -8.69 -3.04 -12.04
N PHE A 174 -7.35 -2.90 -11.90
CA PHE A 174 -6.50 -3.94 -11.30
C PHE A 174 -6.87 -4.30 -9.85
N SER A 175 -7.63 -3.44 -9.17
CA SER A 175 -8.15 -3.68 -7.81
C SER A 175 -9.67 -3.70 -7.82
N PRO A 176 -10.32 -4.83 -8.14
CA PRO A 176 -11.79 -4.94 -8.24
C PRO A 176 -12.49 -4.96 -6.87
N GLY A 177 -11.90 -4.38 -5.83
CA GLY A 177 -12.53 -4.27 -4.52
C GLY A 177 -11.97 -5.20 -3.45
N TYR A 178 -10.79 -5.80 -3.64
CA TYR A 178 -10.17 -6.71 -2.65
C TYR A 178 -10.12 -6.17 -1.21
N GLY A 179 -10.07 -4.85 -1.02
CA GLY A 179 -10.13 -4.24 0.30
C GLY A 179 -11.51 -4.40 0.97
N TRP A 180 -12.58 -4.48 0.19
CA TRP A 180 -13.94 -4.70 0.67
C TRP A 180 -14.22 -6.18 0.93
N ASP A 181 -13.64 -7.06 0.12
CA ASP A 181 -13.79 -8.51 0.27
C ASP A 181 -13.10 -9.05 1.54
N GLY A 182 -12.20 -8.26 2.13
CA GLY A 182 -11.46 -8.61 3.36
C GLY A 182 -12.09 -8.10 4.66
N ILE A 183 -13.24 -7.44 4.62
CA ILE A 183 -13.98 -6.93 5.77
C ILE A 183 -15.17 -7.83 6.08
#